data_b91cc1da2ef349a62de665311e2deb6b
#
_entry.id   b91cc1da2ef349a62de665311e2deb6b
#
_cell.length_a   1.000
_cell.length_b   1.000
_cell.length_c   1.000
_cell.angle_alpha   90.00
_cell.angle_beta   90.00
_cell.angle_gamma   90.00
#
_symmetry.space_group_name_H-M   'P 1'
#
loop_
_entity.id
_entity.type
_entity.pdbx_description
1 polymer ?
#
loop_
_entity_poly.entity_id
_entity_poly.type
_entity_poly.pdbx_seq_one_letter_code
_entity_poly.pdbx_strand_id
1 'polypeptide(L)'
;MKLVKLLFLNVGIIVLNIVVFSQGLLGIHIGKNLFSTIIGVTVIVASVIAFIWGNISIIFSKKRTPVISSNKNKNDASESAKALAENISGLSKQWNKKTFRENINKTMQQYGKMKERNKALDTVLLQHFQPSEMSYTRFRNIIDSVNALFNGNVEKIVNRIEVFDESDYRVIIYKIKNGGDNLPEQEKQVLYDKLNIYLEHINYVKELVEANETIVLKMDKLLLELSKLSAVDESDIENMSAIQDINSLIDQTKFYKQN
;
A
#
# COMPACT_ATOMS: atom_id res chain seq x y z
N MET A 1 16.91 -10.03 -9.98
CA MET A 1 16.94 -11.28 -9.20
C MET A 1 15.61 -12.03 -9.14
N LYS A 2 14.43 -11.40 -8.94
CA LYS A 2 13.13 -12.10 -8.92
C LYS A 2 12.76 -12.76 -10.24
N LEU A 3 12.92 -12.08 -11.37
CA LEU A 3 12.69 -12.59 -12.72
C LEU A 3 13.51 -13.85 -13.04
N VAL A 4 14.77 -13.87 -12.62
CA VAL A 4 15.65 -15.04 -12.84
C VAL A 4 15.16 -16.24 -12.01
N LYS A 5 14.75 -16.04 -10.75
CA LYS A 5 14.17 -17.10 -9.91
C LYS A 5 12.86 -17.64 -10.48
N LEU A 6 12.02 -16.77 -11.02
CA LEU A 6 10.74 -17.12 -11.65
C LEU A 6 10.98 -17.94 -12.93
N LEU A 7 11.97 -17.56 -13.74
CA LEU A 7 12.36 -18.30 -14.94
C LEU A 7 12.88 -19.69 -14.56
N PHE A 8 13.78 -19.80 -13.58
CA PHE A 8 14.32 -21.09 -13.13
C PHE A 8 13.23 -22.03 -12.58
N LEU A 9 12.27 -21.49 -11.79
CA LEU A 9 11.16 -22.29 -11.28
C LEU A 9 10.28 -22.85 -12.43
N ASN A 10 9.91 -21.99 -13.37
CA ASN A 10 9.03 -22.38 -14.47
C ASN A 10 9.72 -23.36 -15.43
N VAL A 11 10.98 -23.14 -15.75
CA VAL A 11 11.81 -24.08 -16.54
C VAL A 11 11.94 -25.42 -15.80
N GLY A 12 12.17 -25.41 -14.48
CA GLY A 12 12.23 -26.63 -13.69
C GLY A 12 10.95 -27.46 -13.74
N ILE A 13 9.78 -26.82 -13.64
CA ILE A 13 8.47 -27.48 -13.75
C ILE A 13 8.26 -28.08 -15.15
N ILE A 14 8.65 -27.36 -16.21
CA ILE A 14 8.54 -27.86 -17.61
C ILE A 14 9.44 -29.05 -17.78
N VAL A 15 10.70 -29.00 -17.37
CA VAL A 15 11.65 -30.14 -17.50
C VAL A 15 11.16 -31.34 -16.72
N LEU A 16 10.63 -31.19 -15.51
CA LEU A 16 10.08 -32.28 -14.72
C LEU A 16 8.91 -32.95 -15.43
N ASN A 17 8.00 -32.21 -16.02
CA ASN A 17 6.88 -32.78 -16.77
C ASN A 17 7.36 -33.53 -18.06
N ILE A 18 8.37 -32.98 -18.75
CA ILE A 18 8.98 -33.65 -19.91
C ILE A 18 9.59 -34.99 -19.48
N VAL A 19 10.36 -35.02 -18.37
CA VAL A 19 10.97 -36.27 -17.88
C VAL A 19 9.95 -37.31 -17.50
N VAL A 20 8.85 -36.92 -16.85
CA VAL A 20 7.80 -37.85 -16.38
C VAL A 20 7.00 -38.44 -17.57
N PHE A 21 6.65 -37.62 -18.57
CA PHE A 21 5.77 -38.02 -19.65
C PHE A 21 6.50 -38.44 -20.94
N SER A 22 7.83 -38.25 -21.05
CA SER A 22 8.60 -38.64 -22.22
C SER A 22 8.77 -40.15 -22.31
N GLN A 23 8.49 -40.72 -23.48
CA GLN A 23 8.58 -42.16 -23.75
C GLN A 23 10.02 -42.73 -23.61
N GLY A 24 11.04 -41.87 -23.65
CA GLY A 24 12.44 -42.25 -23.50
C GLY A 24 12.99 -42.26 -22.07
N LEU A 25 12.23 -41.75 -21.09
CA LEU A 25 12.65 -41.64 -19.68
C LEU A 25 11.74 -42.44 -18.74
N LEU A 26 10.72 -41.85 -18.14
CA LEU A 26 9.81 -42.56 -17.23
C LEU A 26 8.54 -43.08 -17.91
N GLY A 27 8.14 -42.49 -19.05
CA GLY A 27 7.10 -42.97 -19.92
C GLY A 27 5.72 -43.20 -19.28
N ILE A 28 5.34 -42.38 -18.32
CA ILE A 28 4.04 -42.54 -17.65
C ILE A 28 2.93 -42.14 -18.61
N HIS A 29 2.13 -43.11 -19.06
CA HIS A 29 1.01 -42.89 -19.98
C HIS A 29 -0.30 -42.88 -19.22
N ILE A 30 -1.03 -41.75 -19.28
CA ILE A 30 -2.39 -41.65 -18.74
C ILE A 30 -3.32 -42.50 -19.61
N GLY A 31 -4.05 -43.44 -18.99
CA GLY A 31 -5.04 -44.26 -19.67
C GLY A 31 -4.62 -45.69 -20.01
N LYS A 32 -3.34 -46.11 -19.87
CA LYS A 32 -2.94 -47.50 -20.11
C LYS A 32 -3.25 -48.47 -18.96
N ASN A 33 -3.02 -48.00 -17.72
CA ASN A 33 -3.32 -48.78 -16.51
C ASN A 33 -3.82 -47.80 -15.41
N LEU A 34 -4.69 -48.31 -14.52
CA LEU A 34 -5.27 -47.49 -13.44
C LEU A 34 -4.17 -46.82 -12.58
N PHE A 35 -3.09 -47.57 -12.28
CA PHE A 35 -1.96 -47.11 -11.47
C PHE A 35 -1.15 -46.01 -12.19
N SER A 36 -0.88 -46.17 -13.47
CA SER A 36 -0.19 -45.18 -14.31
C SER A 36 -1.00 -43.89 -14.49
N THR A 37 -2.33 -44.02 -14.60
CA THR A 37 -3.24 -42.89 -14.70
C THR A 37 -3.28 -42.08 -13.39
N ILE A 38 -3.33 -42.73 -12.22
CA ILE A 38 -3.31 -42.08 -10.92
C ILE A 38 -2.00 -41.28 -10.73
N ILE A 39 -0.86 -41.92 -11.02
CA ILE A 39 0.44 -41.27 -10.90
C ILE A 39 0.54 -40.07 -11.86
N GLY A 40 0.15 -40.21 -13.11
CA GLY A 40 0.20 -39.16 -14.12
C GLY A 40 -0.66 -37.96 -13.75
N VAL A 41 -1.89 -38.17 -13.30
CA VAL A 41 -2.80 -37.13 -12.84
C VAL A 41 -2.25 -36.44 -11.60
N THR A 42 -1.69 -37.17 -10.62
CA THR A 42 -1.08 -36.60 -9.40
C THR A 42 0.08 -35.71 -9.75
N VAL A 43 0.95 -36.08 -10.69
CA VAL A 43 2.09 -35.24 -11.13
C VAL A 43 1.61 -33.94 -11.78
N ILE A 44 0.58 -34.01 -12.64
CA ILE A 44 0.01 -32.84 -13.28
C ILE A 44 -0.57 -31.88 -12.22
N VAL A 45 -1.39 -32.39 -11.30
CA VAL A 45 -1.99 -31.56 -10.22
C VAL A 45 -0.91 -30.95 -9.35
N ALA A 46 0.09 -31.74 -8.96
CA ALA A 46 1.23 -31.21 -8.17
C ALA A 46 2.02 -30.12 -8.93
N SER A 47 2.22 -30.30 -10.24
CA SER A 47 2.89 -29.31 -11.10
C SER A 47 2.10 -28.01 -11.20
N VAL A 48 0.77 -28.08 -11.32
CA VAL A 48 -0.12 -26.90 -11.35
C VAL A 48 -0.09 -26.18 -10.01
N ILE A 49 -0.17 -26.90 -8.90
CA ILE A 49 -0.07 -26.32 -7.55
C ILE A 49 1.30 -25.65 -7.36
N ALA A 50 2.40 -26.32 -7.73
CA ALA A 50 3.74 -25.79 -7.64
C ALA A 50 3.94 -24.54 -8.53
N PHE A 51 3.34 -24.54 -9.73
CA PHE A 51 3.35 -23.40 -10.63
C PHE A 51 2.62 -22.20 -10.01
N ILE A 52 1.40 -22.37 -9.54
CA ILE A 52 0.60 -21.30 -8.93
C ILE A 52 1.27 -20.80 -7.65
N TRP A 53 1.58 -21.68 -6.72
CA TRP A 53 2.15 -21.33 -5.41
C TRP A 53 3.56 -20.76 -5.54
N GLY A 54 4.39 -21.34 -6.41
CA GLY A 54 5.75 -20.88 -6.64
C GLY A 54 5.79 -19.50 -7.29
N ASN A 55 4.96 -19.24 -8.30
CA ASN A 55 4.87 -17.92 -8.93
C ASN A 55 4.28 -16.88 -7.97
N ILE A 56 3.18 -17.22 -7.25
CA ILE A 56 2.62 -16.36 -6.21
C ILE A 56 3.68 -16.06 -5.14
N SER A 57 4.37 -17.07 -4.63
CA SER A 57 5.40 -16.91 -3.59
C SER A 57 6.57 -16.02 -4.05
N ILE A 58 7.01 -16.10 -5.32
CA ILE A 58 8.10 -15.29 -5.86
C ILE A 58 7.64 -13.87 -6.19
N ILE A 59 6.44 -13.71 -6.78
CA ILE A 59 5.85 -12.40 -7.11
C ILE A 59 5.49 -11.65 -5.82
N PHE A 60 4.80 -12.34 -4.90
CA PHE A 60 4.38 -11.82 -3.61
C PHE A 60 5.40 -12.02 -2.49
N SER A 61 6.57 -12.58 -2.78
CA SER A 61 7.71 -12.49 -1.87
C SER A 61 8.10 -11.02 -1.75
N LYS A 62 7.22 -10.24 -1.04
CA LYS A 62 7.67 -9.08 -0.31
C LYS A 62 8.88 -9.53 0.50
N LYS A 63 9.93 -8.71 0.52
CA LYS A 63 10.82 -8.68 1.67
C LYS A 63 9.89 -8.80 2.88
N ARG A 64 9.92 -9.93 3.58
CA ARG A 64 9.31 -10.02 4.90
C ARG A 64 9.85 -8.82 5.63
N THR A 65 8.98 -7.89 5.98
CA THR A 65 9.29 -7.03 7.10
C THR A 65 9.68 -8.00 8.21
N PRO A 66 10.91 -7.96 8.72
CA PRO A 66 11.29 -8.87 9.78
C PRO A 66 10.28 -8.66 10.91
N VAL A 67 9.71 -9.75 11.39
CA VAL A 67 9.07 -9.78 12.71
C VAL A 67 10.13 -9.20 13.64
N ILE A 68 9.86 -8.01 14.18
CA ILE A 68 10.80 -7.22 14.95
C ILE A 68 11.11 -8.02 16.22
N SER A 69 12.26 -8.68 16.22
CA SER A 69 12.96 -9.00 17.43
C SER A 69 13.36 -7.69 18.10
N SER A 70 13.01 -7.54 19.34
CA SER A 70 13.00 -6.39 20.24
C SER A 70 14.32 -5.60 20.43
N ASN A 71 15.18 -5.46 19.41
CA ASN A 71 16.45 -4.74 19.57
C ASN A 71 16.82 -3.80 18.40
N LYS A 72 15.84 -3.37 17.58
CA LYS A 72 16.07 -2.55 16.38
C LYS A 72 15.45 -1.13 16.42
N ASN A 73 14.88 -0.75 17.58
CA ASN A 73 14.01 0.44 17.70
C ASN A 73 14.66 1.82 17.54
N LYS A 74 16.00 1.95 17.39
CA LYS A 74 16.61 3.27 17.18
C LYS A 74 16.87 3.60 15.71
N ASN A 75 17.14 2.60 14.88
CA ASN A 75 17.46 2.84 13.46
C ASN A 75 16.21 2.98 12.59
N ASP A 76 15.16 2.19 12.85
CA ASP A 76 13.91 2.23 12.06
C ASP A 76 13.10 3.52 12.33
N ALA A 77 13.11 4.05 13.56
CA ALA A 77 12.52 5.35 13.88
C ALA A 77 13.26 6.51 13.20
N SER A 78 14.58 6.41 13.06
CA SER A 78 15.40 7.39 12.35
C SER A 78 15.16 7.37 10.83
N GLU A 79 15.01 6.18 10.24
CA GLU A 79 14.75 6.02 8.80
C GLU A 79 13.32 6.47 8.43
N SER A 80 12.34 6.15 9.25
CA SER A 80 10.95 6.63 9.09
C SER A 80 10.86 8.15 9.23
N ALA A 81 11.54 8.75 10.21
CA ALA A 81 11.58 10.19 10.39
C ALA A 81 12.30 10.91 9.22
N LYS A 82 13.34 10.29 8.64
CA LYS A 82 14.04 10.82 7.48
C LYS A 82 13.19 10.78 6.22
N ALA A 83 12.56 9.65 5.92
CA ALA A 83 11.64 9.51 4.77
C ALA A 83 10.51 10.53 4.86
N LEU A 84 10.00 10.77 6.05
CA LEU A 84 8.95 11.72 6.30
C LEU A 84 9.42 13.18 6.12
N ALA A 85 10.63 13.53 6.55
CA ALA A 85 11.22 14.84 6.31
C ALA A 85 11.45 15.08 4.81
N GLU A 86 11.83 14.06 4.06
CA GLU A 86 11.97 14.09 2.60
C GLU A 86 10.62 14.34 1.92
N ASN A 87 9.55 13.68 2.34
CA ASN A 87 8.20 13.89 1.82
C ASN A 87 7.70 15.31 2.05
N ILE A 88 7.94 15.88 3.24
CA ILE A 88 7.55 17.28 3.55
C ILE A 88 8.39 18.26 2.73
N SER A 89 9.69 18.01 2.59
CA SER A 89 10.54 18.81 1.72
C SER A 89 10.05 18.72 0.25
N GLY A 90 9.60 17.54 -0.19
CA GLY A 90 8.96 17.34 -1.49
C GLY A 90 7.71 18.21 -1.65
N LEU A 91 6.80 18.21 -0.69
CA LEU A 91 5.59 19.05 -0.72
C LEU A 91 5.93 20.54 -0.77
N SER A 92 6.90 21.00 0.01
CA SER A 92 7.29 22.40 0.02
C SER A 92 7.92 22.86 -1.30
N LYS A 93 8.63 21.99 -2.01
CA LYS A 93 9.14 22.26 -3.36
C LYS A 93 8.03 22.43 -4.41
N GLN A 94 6.88 21.78 -4.22
CA GLN A 94 5.74 21.82 -5.14
C GLN A 94 4.79 23.01 -4.88
N TRP A 95 5.13 23.92 -3.96
CA TRP A 95 4.28 25.05 -3.57
C TRP A 95 3.91 26.00 -4.72
N ASN A 96 4.70 26.03 -5.78
CA ASN A 96 4.45 26.82 -6.99
C ASN A 96 3.31 26.26 -7.87
N LYS A 97 2.90 24.99 -7.69
CA LYS A 97 1.81 24.37 -8.45
C LYS A 97 0.46 24.82 -7.86
N LYS A 98 -0.13 25.83 -8.49
CA LYS A 98 -1.34 26.52 -8.01
C LYS A 98 -2.53 25.57 -7.90
N THR A 99 -2.65 24.61 -8.81
CA THR A 99 -3.73 23.62 -8.85
C THR A 99 -3.79 22.79 -7.56
N PHE A 100 -2.65 22.51 -6.94
CA PHE A 100 -2.56 21.66 -5.73
C PHE A 100 -2.30 22.42 -4.44
N ARG A 101 -2.27 23.74 -4.44
CA ARG A 101 -1.92 24.54 -3.27
C ARG A 101 -2.77 24.21 -2.04
N GLU A 102 -4.07 24.05 -2.21
CA GLU A 102 -4.97 23.67 -1.12
C GLU A 102 -4.67 22.26 -0.58
N ASN A 103 -4.45 21.30 -1.49
CA ASN A 103 -4.12 19.92 -1.14
C ASN A 103 -2.78 19.83 -0.39
N ILE A 104 -1.77 20.59 -0.83
CA ILE A 104 -0.47 20.70 -0.16
C ILE A 104 -0.64 21.25 1.26
N ASN A 105 -1.40 22.34 1.41
CA ASN A 105 -1.69 22.93 2.73
C ASN A 105 -2.38 21.93 3.66
N LYS A 106 -3.44 21.26 3.18
CA LYS A 106 -4.16 20.26 3.95
C LYS A 106 -3.24 19.12 4.38
N THR A 107 -2.43 18.60 3.46
CA THR A 107 -1.47 17.52 3.76
C THR A 107 -0.46 17.94 4.83
N MET A 108 0.06 19.16 4.76
CA MET A 108 0.99 19.68 5.76
C MET A 108 0.33 19.84 7.15
N GLN A 109 -0.92 20.30 7.19
CA GLN A 109 -1.70 20.40 8.44
C GLN A 109 -1.99 19.01 9.03
N GLN A 110 -2.40 18.06 8.20
CA GLN A 110 -2.64 16.66 8.60
C GLN A 110 -1.39 16.03 9.17
N TYR A 111 -0.24 16.31 8.56
CA TYR A 111 1.05 15.87 9.09
C TYR A 111 1.34 16.42 10.48
N GLY A 112 1.11 17.73 10.70
CA GLY A 112 1.24 18.35 12.02
C GLY A 112 0.34 17.66 13.05
N LYS A 113 -0.95 17.49 12.73
CA LYS A 113 -1.90 16.77 13.57
C LYS A 113 -1.43 15.34 13.88
N MET A 114 -1.00 14.59 12.87
CA MET A 114 -0.54 13.19 13.02
C MET A 114 0.64 13.09 13.99
N LYS A 115 1.59 14.02 13.89
CA LYS A 115 2.73 14.12 14.82
C LYS A 115 2.29 14.39 16.27
N GLU A 116 1.33 15.30 16.48
CA GLU A 116 0.77 15.59 17.79
C GLU A 116 0.03 14.38 18.37
N ARG A 117 -0.77 13.68 17.54
CA ARG A 117 -1.51 12.48 17.99
C ARG A 117 -0.58 11.34 18.37
N ASN A 118 0.47 11.11 17.60
CA ASN A 118 1.49 10.11 17.95
C ASN A 118 2.12 10.41 19.32
N LYS A 119 2.50 11.66 19.56
CA LYS A 119 3.07 12.06 20.86
C LYS A 119 2.07 11.88 22.01
N ALA A 120 0.81 12.23 21.80
CA ALA A 120 -0.23 12.07 22.80
C ALA A 120 -0.51 10.58 23.08
N LEU A 121 -0.59 9.74 22.05
CA LEU A 121 -0.77 8.29 22.17
C LEU A 121 0.40 7.63 22.89
N ASP A 122 1.64 8.01 22.59
CA ASP A 122 2.82 7.51 23.31
C ASP A 122 2.73 7.85 24.81
N THR A 123 2.30 9.07 25.12
CA THR A 123 2.14 9.51 26.53
C THR A 123 1.05 8.69 27.23
N VAL A 124 -0.13 8.53 26.60
CA VAL A 124 -1.25 7.80 27.20
C VAL A 124 -0.93 6.31 27.34
N LEU A 125 -0.28 5.72 26.35
CA LEU A 125 0.13 4.30 26.43
C LEU A 125 1.09 4.05 27.60
N LEU A 126 2.06 4.94 27.84
CA LEU A 126 3.01 4.82 28.94
C LEU A 126 2.37 5.09 30.32
N GLN A 127 1.19 5.77 30.37
CA GLN A 127 0.42 5.94 31.60
C GLN A 127 -0.35 4.69 31.99
N HIS A 128 -0.81 3.89 30.99
CA HIS A 128 -1.65 2.72 31.22
C HIS A 128 -0.90 1.39 31.16
N PHE A 129 0.20 1.32 30.42
CA PHE A 129 0.91 0.07 30.14
C PHE A 129 2.42 0.23 30.31
N GLN A 130 3.07 -0.83 30.79
CA GLN A 130 4.52 -0.90 30.75
C GLN A 130 5.00 -1.33 29.35
N PRO A 131 6.17 -0.84 28.88
CA PRO A 131 6.70 -1.22 27.56
C PRO A 131 6.95 -2.72 27.36
N SER A 132 7.07 -3.48 28.45
CA SER A 132 7.22 -4.94 28.42
C SER A 132 5.90 -5.71 28.26
N GLU A 133 4.76 -5.04 28.41
CA GLU A 133 3.45 -5.67 28.31
C GLU A 133 3.06 -5.94 26.86
N MET A 134 2.33 -7.03 26.64
CA MET A 134 1.85 -7.41 25.32
C MET A 134 0.85 -6.38 24.79
N SER A 135 0.00 -5.82 25.64
CA SER A 135 -0.95 -4.76 25.31
C SER A 135 -0.26 -3.52 24.74
N TYR A 136 0.84 -3.06 25.38
CA TYR A 136 1.64 -1.96 24.86
C TYR A 136 2.15 -2.25 23.44
N THR A 137 2.72 -3.44 23.23
CA THR A 137 3.26 -3.86 21.94
C THR A 137 2.17 -3.93 20.87
N ARG A 138 0.97 -4.42 21.20
CA ARG A 138 -0.17 -4.46 20.28
C ARG A 138 -0.60 -3.06 19.82
N PHE A 139 -0.83 -2.15 20.77
CA PHE A 139 -1.18 -0.76 20.42
C PHE A 139 -0.09 -0.10 19.59
N ARG A 140 1.17 -0.28 19.94
CA ARG A 140 2.30 0.26 19.20
C ARG A 140 2.32 -0.22 17.75
N ASN A 141 2.15 -1.51 17.52
CA ASN A 141 2.09 -2.08 16.17
C ASN A 141 0.94 -1.52 15.33
N ILE A 142 -0.22 -1.28 15.94
CA ILE A 142 -1.37 -0.66 15.26
C ILE A 142 -1.04 0.78 14.87
N ILE A 143 -0.52 1.57 15.80
CA ILE A 143 -0.11 2.97 15.57
C ILE A 143 0.95 3.03 14.46
N ASP A 144 1.94 2.17 14.48
CA ASP A 144 3.00 2.11 13.48
C ASP A 144 2.45 1.73 12.09
N SER A 145 1.47 0.83 12.03
CA SER A 145 0.79 0.46 10.79
C SER A 145 0.00 1.62 10.19
N VAL A 146 -0.69 2.38 11.03
CA VAL A 146 -1.43 3.59 10.61
C VAL A 146 -0.48 4.69 10.13
N ASN A 147 0.64 4.89 10.84
CA ASN A 147 1.69 5.82 10.43
C ASN A 147 2.28 5.45 9.07
N ALA A 148 2.54 4.18 8.83
CA ALA A 148 3.04 3.70 7.55
C ALA A 148 2.04 3.94 6.41
N LEU A 149 0.74 3.78 6.67
CA LEU A 149 -0.32 4.06 5.71
C LEU A 149 -0.39 5.56 5.38
N PHE A 150 -0.41 6.42 6.41
CA PHE A 150 -0.41 7.87 6.25
C PHE A 150 0.79 8.36 5.43
N ASN A 151 1.99 7.91 5.80
CA ASN A 151 3.23 8.29 5.12
C ASN A 151 3.26 7.81 3.66
N GLY A 152 2.76 6.60 3.39
CA GLY A 152 2.63 6.09 2.03
C GLY A 152 1.65 6.91 1.16
N ASN A 153 0.58 7.44 1.75
CA ASN A 153 -0.32 8.35 1.04
C ASN A 153 0.37 9.71 0.76
N VAL A 154 1.11 10.26 1.73
CA VAL A 154 1.88 11.50 1.52
C VAL A 154 2.90 11.35 0.41
N GLU A 155 3.64 10.24 0.37
CA GLU A 155 4.58 9.93 -0.70
C GLU A 155 3.89 9.89 -2.08
N LYS A 156 2.73 9.23 -2.18
CA LYS A 156 1.95 9.19 -3.42
C LYS A 156 1.46 10.57 -3.84
N ILE A 157 1.04 11.42 -2.88
CA ILE A 157 0.64 12.81 -3.15
C ILE A 157 1.81 13.58 -3.74
N VAL A 158 3.00 13.52 -3.13
CA VAL A 158 4.21 14.19 -3.63
C VAL A 158 4.52 13.75 -5.05
N ASN A 159 4.61 12.43 -5.27
CA ASN A 159 4.94 11.87 -6.58
C ASN A 159 3.92 12.26 -7.66
N ARG A 160 2.62 12.27 -7.32
CA ARG A 160 1.58 12.62 -8.28
C ARG A 160 1.59 14.10 -8.63
N ILE A 161 1.87 14.98 -7.66
CA ILE A 161 2.02 16.42 -7.90
C ILE A 161 3.30 16.71 -8.70
N GLU A 162 4.39 16.00 -8.45
CA GLU A 162 5.66 16.22 -9.11
C GLU A 162 5.56 16.03 -10.63
N VAL A 163 4.90 14.95 -11.07
CA VAL A 163 4.74 14.60 -12.49
C VAL A 163 3.66 15.44 -13.21
N PHE A 164 2.88 16.23 -12.50
CA PHE A 164 1.82 17.06 -13.09
C PHE A 164 2.41 18.28 -13.79
N ASP A 165 2.14 18.44 -15.10
CA ASP A 165 2.53 19.63 -15.84
C ASP A 165 1.47 20.73 -15.72
N GLU A 166 1.71 21.65 -14.79
CA GLU A 166 0.84 22.80 -14.54
C GLU A 166 0.73 23.73 -15.77
N SER A 167 1.77 23.81 -16.60
CA SER A 167 1.81 24.68 -17.79
C SER A 167 0.92 24.12 -18.90
N ASP A 168 1.09 22.84 -19.23
CA ASP A 168 0.28 22.17 -20.26
C ASP A 168 -1.20 22.13 -19.83
N TYR A 169 -1.48 21.82 -18.56
CA TYR A 169 -2.85 21.87 -18.04
C TYR A 169 -3.53 23.23 -18.26
N ARG A 170 -2.84 24.34 -17.96
CA ARG A 170 -3.38 25.68 -18.18
C ARG A 170 -3.62 25.99 -19.65
N VAL A 171 -2.71 25.57 -20.53
CA VAL A 171 -2.86 25.73 -21.98
C VAL A 171 -4.10 24.99 -22.48
N ILE A 172 -4.32 23.76 -22.02
CA ILE A 172 -5.51 22.96 -22.37
C ILE A 172 -6.78 23.67 -21.92
N ILE A 173 -6.86 24.10 -20.65
CA ILE A 173 -8.02 24.84 -20.12
C ILE A 173 -8.27 26.13 -20.92
N TYR A 174 -7.21 26.87 -21.25
CA TYR A 174 -7.33 28.09 -22.02
C TYR A 174 -7.89 27.82 -23.42
N LYS A 175 -7.37 26.83 -24.14
CA LYS A 175 -7.83 26.43 -25.46
C LYS A 175 -9.30 26.01 -25.47
N ILE A 176 -9.71 25.18 -24.49
CA ILE A 176 -11.11 24.74 -24.39
C ILE A 176 -12.05 25.92 -24.11
N LYS A 177 -11.65 26.84 -23.21
CA LYS A 177 -12.50 28.00 -22.86
C LYS A 177 -12.63 29.05 -23.95
N ASN A 178 -11.56 29.29 -24.72
CA ASN A 178 -11.51 30.42 -25.64
C ASN A 178 -11.56 30.06 -27.15
N GLY A 179 -11.49 28.78 -27.49
CA GLY A 179 -11.41 28.32 -28.86
C GLY A 179 -12.16 27.05 -29.18
N GLY A 180 -12.79 26.43 -28.16
CA GLY A 180 -13.38 25.10 -28.27
C GLY A 180 -14.38 24.92 -29.39
N ASP A 181 -15.18 25.95 -29.72
CA ASP A 181 -16.22 25.87 -30.76
C ASP A 181 -15.64 25.94 -32.17
N ASN A 182 -14.45 26.50 -32.34
CA ASN A 182 -13.81 26.73 -33.66
C ASN A 182 -12.74 25.70 -34.02
N LEU A 183 -12.47 24.73 -33.16
CA LEU A 183 -11.46 23.68 -33.40
C LEU A 183 -12.06 22.52 -34.22
N PRO A 184 -11.25 21.88 -35.10
CA PRO A 184 -11.64 20.62 -35.73
C PRO A 184 -12.02 19.57 -34.67
N GLU A 185 -13.02 18.72 -34.95
CA GLU A 185 -13.55 17.76 -34.00
C GLU A 185 -12.47 16.80 -33.43
N GLN A 186 -11.54 16.41 -34.28
CA GLN A 186 -10.40 15.57 -33.88
C GLN A 186 -9.47 16.26 -32.85
N GLU A 187 -9.25 17.57 -33.01
CA GLU A 187 -8.42 18.35 -32.09
C GLU A 187 -9.15 18.57 -30.75
N LYS A 188 -10.46 18.81 -30.80
CA LYS A 188 -11.30 18.86 -29.59
C LYS A 188 -11.20 17.56 -28.79
N GLN A 189 -11.37 16.41 -29.43
CA GLN A 189 -11.31 15.12 -28.77
C GLN A 189 -9.97 14.94 -28.06
N VAL A 190 -8.86 15.23 -28.72
CA VAL A 190 -7.51 15.11 -28.09
C VAL A 190 -7.35 16.05 -26.90
N LEU A 191 -7.91 17.27 -26.95
CA LEU A 191 -7.86 18.20 -25.83
C LEU A 191 -8.68 17.70 -24.63
N TYR A 192 -9.87 17.14 -24.87
CA TYR A 192 -10.70 16.56 -23.81
C TYR A 192 -10.07 15.30 -23.21
N ASP A 193 -9.47 14.44 -24.01
CA ASP A 193 -8.76 13.26 -23.53
C ASP A 193 -7.57 13.64 -22.62
N LYS A 194 -6.79 14.64 -23.04
CA LYS A 194 -5.73 15.20 -22.20
C LYS A 194 -6.27 15.81 -20.91
N LEU A 195 -7.36 16.58 -20.99
CA LEU A 195 -8.00 17.17 -19.83
C LEU A 195 -8.43 16.07 -18.83
N ASN A 196 -9.02 14.99 -19.30
CA ASN A 196 -9.46 13.88 -18.46
C ASN A 196 -8.28 13.24 -17.70
N ILE A 197 -7.12 13.08 -18.34
CA ILE A 197 -5.89 12.60 -17.67
C ILE A 197 -5.49 13.57 -16.54
N TYR A 198 -5.50 14.87 -16.77
CA TYR A 198 -5.17 15.86 -15.74
C TYR A 198 -6.18 15.87 -14.59
N LEU A 199 -7.48 15.74 -14.90
CA LEU A 199 -8.53 15.66 -13.88
C LEU A 199 -8.40 14.40 -13.04
N GLU A 200 -8.01 13.27 -13.63
CA GLU A 200 -7.71 12.04 -12.88
C GLU A 200 -6.55 12.25 -11.90
N HIS A 201 -5.46 12.93 -12.31
CA HIS A 201 -4.37 13.30 -11.40
C HIS A 201 -4.84 14.14 -10.22
N ILE A 202 -5.68 15.16 -10.49
CA ILE A 202 -6.21 16.06 -9.45
C ILE A 202 -7.11 15.29 -8.48
N ASN A 203 -8.02 14.48 -9.00
CA ASN A 203 -8.95 13.69 -8.18
C ASN A 203 -8.21 12.68 -7.32
N TYR A 204 -7.21 11.99 -7.87
CA TYR A 204 -6.40 11.04 -7.11
C TYR A 204 -5.68 11.69 -5.91
N VAL A 205 -5.10 12.90 -6.11
CA VAL A 205 -4.48 13.64 -5.00
C VAL A 205 -5.52 14.02 -3.96
N LYS A 206 -6.71 14.48 -4.39
CA LYS A 206 -7.81 14.83 -3.49
C LYS A 206 -8.26 13.63 -2.65
N GLU A 207 -8.45 12.48 -3.26
CA GLU A 207 -8.83 11.24 -2.58
C GLU A 207 -7.80 10.81 -1.52
N LEU A 208 -6.51 10.93 -1.83
CA LEU A 208 -5.45 10.63 -0.86
C LEU A 208 -5.44 11.60 0.32
N VAL A 209 -5.71 12.89 0.08
CA VAL A 209 -5.82 13.91 1.15
C VAL A 209 -7.05 13.61 2.04
N GLU A 210 -8.18 13.22 1.47
CA GLU A 210 -9.38 12.82 2.21
C GLU A 210 -9.15 11.52 3.00
N ALA A 211 -8.45 10.54 2.42
CA ALA A 211 -8.05 9.33 3.10
C ALA A 211 -7.14 9.63 4.32
N ASN A 212 -6.21 10.56 4.19
CA ASN A 212 -5.36 11.00 5.29
C ASN A 212 -6.15 11.71 6.39
N GLU A 213 -7.18 12.50 6.08
CA GLU A 213 -8.05 13.09 7.08
C GLU A 213 -8.80 12.01 7.88
N THR A 214 -9.26 10.98 7.18
CA THR A 214 -9.89 9.81 7.82
C THR A 214 -8.90 9.11 8.77
N ILE A 215 -7.64 8.95 8.38
CA ILE A 215 -6.59 8.37 9.23
C ILE A 215 -6.41 9.20 10.50
N VAL A 216 -6.29 10.53 10.39
CA VAL A 216 -6.14 11.43 11.55
C VAL A 216 -7.34 11.29 12.49
N LEU A 217 -8.57 11.26 11.95
CA LEU A 217 -9.79 11.06 12.74
C LEU A 217 -9.79 9.71 13.49
N LYS A 218 -9.32 8.63 12.86
CA LYS A 218 -9.20 7.32 13.53
C LYS A 218 -8.18 7.35 14.67
N MET A 219 -7.08 8.11 14.51
CA MET A 219 -6.10 8.31 15.59
C MET A 219 -6.68 9.15 16.73
N ASP A 220 -7.52 10.15 16.45
CA ASP A 220 -8.24 10.91 17.48
C ASP A 220 -9.19 10.01 18.27
N LYS A 221 -9.91 9.12 17.58
CA LYS A 221 -10.81 8.16 18.22
C LYS A 221 -10.04 7.19 19.11
N LEU A 222 -8.92 6.65 18.64
CA LEU A 222 -8.04 5.78 19.42
C LEU A 222 -7.53 6.49 20.68
N LEU A 223 -7.07 7.73 20.56
CA LEU A 223 -6.61 8.52 21.68
C LEU A 223 -7.73 8.74 22.70
N LEU A 224 -8.95 9.04 22.25
CA LEU A 224 -10.11 9.24 23.12
C LEU A 224 -10.49 7.95 23.86
N GLU A 225 -10.49 6.80 23.17
CA GLU A 225 -10.79 5.51 23.81
C GLU A 225 -9.72 5.13 24.83
N LEU A 226 -8.43 5.25 24.46
CA LEU A 226 -7.32 4.99 25.38
C LEU A 226 -7.34 5.88 26.61
N SER A 227 -7.70 7.17 26.47
CA SER A 227 -7.77 8.10 27.59
C SER A 227 -8.88 7.78 28.60
N LYS A 228 -9.85 6.97 28.25
CA LYS A 228 -10.96 6.52 29.10
C LYS A 228 -10.69 5.19 29.82
N LEU A 229 -9.59 4.52 29.48
CA LEU A 229 -9.27 3.22 30.06
C LEU A 229 -8.88 3.37 31.53
N SER A 230 -9.61 2.71 32.43
CA SER A 230 -9.28 2.65 33.86
C SER A 230 -8.55 1.37 34.28
N ALA A 231 -8.77 0.26 33.57
CA ALA A 231 -8.05 -1.02 33.59
C ALA A 231 -8.52 -1.82 32.37
N VAL A 232 -7.62 -2.41 31.59
CA VAL A 232 -7.97 -3.18 30.39
C VAL A 232 -7.44 -4.58 30.52
N ASP A 233 -8.35 -5.56 30.42
CA ASP A 233 -7.98 -6.94 30.12
C ASP A 233 -7.50 -7.05 28.67
N GLU A 234 -6.50 -7.90 28.40
CA GLU A 234 -5.95 -8.12 27.07
C GLU A 234 -7.02 -8.48 26.01
N SER A 235 -8.10 -9.14 26.43
CA SER A 235 -9.25 -9.50 25.59
C SER A 235 -10.07 -8.31 25.10
N ASP A 236 -10.01 -7.17 25.78
CA ASP A 236 -10.83 -6.00 25.47
C ASP A 236 -10.21 -5.12 24.38
N ILE A 237 -8.92 -5.22 24.13
CA ILE A 237 -8.21 -4.41 23.13
C ILE A 237 -8.78 -4.66 21.74
N GLU A 238 -9.00 -5.90 21.33
CA GLU A 238 -9.53 -6.24 20.01
C GLU A 238 -10.99 -5.82 19.84
N ASN A 239 -11.72 -5.66 20.94
CA ASN A 239 -13.09 -5.21 20.96
C ASN A 239 -13.24 -3.68 20.94
N MET A 240 -12.16 -2.93 21.10
CA MET A 240 -12.19 -1.48 21.03
C MET A 240 -12.64 -1.03 19.64
N SER A 241 -13.66 -0.17 19.60
CA SER A 241 -14.25 0.33 18.36
C SER A 241 -13.20 1.04 17.47
N ALA A 242 -12.28 1.81 18.07
CA ALA A 242 -11.19 2.47 17.34
C ALA A 242 -10.23 1.46 16.68
N ILE A 243 -9.92 0.35 17.37
CA ILE A 243 -9.05 -0.70 16.84
C ILE A 243 -9.71 -1.43 15.67
N GLN A 244 -10.98 -1.78 15.78
CA GLN A 244 -11.75 -2.40 14.70
C GLN A 244 -11.83 -1.48 13.47
N ASP A 245 -12.07 -0.20 13.70
CA ASP A 245 -12.09 0.83 12.66
C ASP A 245 -10.74 0.97 11.94
N ILE A 246 -9.64 0.94 12.67
CA ILE A 246 -8.28 1.01 12.12
C ILE A 246 -7.94 -0.26 11.34
N ASN A 247 -8.25 -1.43 11.87
CA ASN A 247 -8.01 -2.70 11.17
C ASN A 247 -8.79 -2.75 9.86
N SER A 248 -10.07 -2.33 9.87
CA SER A 248 -10.89 -2.21 8.66
C SER A 248 -10.25 -1.27 7.62
N LEU A 249 -9.73 -0.13 8.05
CA LEU A 249 -9.03 0.82 7.16
C LEU A 249 -7.75 0.22 6.56
N ILE A 250 -6.95 -0.49 7.37
CA ILE A 250 -5.73 -1.16 6.92
C ILE A 250 -6.06 -2.26 5.90
N ASP A 251 -7.11 -3.04 6.14
CA ASP A 251 -7.51 -4.11 5.24
C ASP A 251 -8.07 -3.57 3.91
N GLN A 252 -8.91 -2.55 3.93
CA GLN A 252 -9.38 -1.88 2.72
C GLN A 252 -8.20 -1.41 1.84
N THR A 253 -7.16 -0.82 2.45
CA THR A 253 -5.99 -0.36 1.69
C THR A 253 -5.11 -1.48 1.15
N LYS A 254 -5.16 -2.69 1.71
CA LYS A 254 -4.50 -3.86 1.13
C LYS A 254 -5.16 -4.32 -0.18
N PHE A 255 -6.48 -4.25 -0.27
CA PHE A 255 -7.23 -4.58 -1.50
C PHE A 255 -6.92 -3.61 -2.65
N TYR A 256 -6.79 -2.31 -2.39
CA TYR A 256 -6.41 -1.30 -3.42
C TYR A 256 -4.95 -1.41 -3.90
N LYS A 257 -4.11 -2.18 -3.23
CA LYS A 257 -2.72 -2.46 -3.71
C LYS A 257 -2.63 -3.66 -4.65
N GLN A 258 -3.71 -4.38 -4.87
CA GLN A 258 -3.74 -5.60 -5.71
C GLN A 258 -4.31 -5.37 -7.12
N ASN A 259 -4.84 -4.20 -7.39
CA ASN A 259 -5.27 -3.73 -8.71
C ASN A 259 -4.34 -2.62 -9.20
#